data_624254317e68d221d08c712723601a08
#
_entry.id   624254317e68d221d08c712723601a08
#
_cell.length_a   1.000
_cell.length_b   1.000
_cell.length_c   1.000
_cell.angle_alpha   90.00
_cell.angle_beta   90.00
_cell.angle_gamma   90.00
#
_symmetry.space_group_name_H-M   'P 1'
#
loop_
_entity.id
_entity.type
_entity.pdbx_description
1 polymer ?
#
loop_
_entity_poly.entity_id
_entity_poly.type
_entity_poly.pdbx_seq_one_letter_code
_entity_poly.pdbx_strand_id
1 'polypeptide(L)'
;MELLLIALAAAAASAATLISGFGLSTALVPVFALYFPLPLAIGAVAVVHLLNSLFKVGIMRSEIDWPVALRFGVPAAAAALLGATLLGALGEAEPLARYSIGESSFQITPLKLVVGGVILALVALELSPRATTLHISPSALPVGGLLSGFFGGLTGNQGVLRSAFLLQLRLSPARFAATGAAGAAFVDLARLAVYGSGASAAVLESAGPLRDALIVATLAAFAGALGGRKLVRVISGALLCRFVAASMLIVATLMVTGIV
;
A
#
# COMPACT_ATOMS: atom_id res chain seq x y z
N MET A 1 20.48 11.33 -2.80
CA MET A 1 19.20 12.07 -2.88
C MET A 1 18.01 11.11 -2.83
N GLU A 2 18.08 9.98 -3.50
CA GLU A 2 17.02 8.95 -3.55
C GLU A 2 16.62 8.40 -2.18
N LEU A 3 17.60 7.94 -1.37
CA LEU A 3 17.34 7.42 -0.03
C LEU A 3 16.69 8.44 0.90
N LEU A 4 17.01 9.73 0.74
CA LEU A 4 16.39 10.79 1.52
C LEU A 4 14.91 10.97 1.14
N LEU A 5 14.59 10.94 -0.15
CA LEU A 5 13.19 10.99 -0.62
C LEU A 5 12.39 9.80 -0.10
N ILE A 6 12.96 8.59 -0.21
CA ILE A 6 12.36 7.36 0.31
C ILE A 6 12.15 7.45 1.84
N ALA A 7 13.14 7.94 2.59
CA ALA A 7 13.03 8.10 4.04
C ALA A 7 11.92 9.09 4.43
N LEU A 8 11.88 10.25 3.80
CA LEU A 8 10.87 11.27 4.07
C LEU A 8 9.46 10.78 3.73
N ALA A 9 9.31 10.13 2.57
CA ALA A 9 8.04 9.54 2.16
C ALA A 9 7.58 8.45 3.14
N ALA A 10 8.48 7.56 3.56
CA ALA A 10 8.18 6.48 4.50
C ALA A 10 7.79 7.01 5.88
N ALA A 11 8.53 7.97 6.42
CA ALA A 11 8.24 8.57 7.73
C ALA A 11 6.91 9.32 7.72
N ALA A 12 6.69 10.19 6.73
CA ALA A 12 5.46 10.96 6.60
C ALA A 12 4.24 10.06 6.38
N ALA A 13 4.33 9.10 5.47
CA ALA A 13 3.25 8.16 5.20
C ALA A 13 2.93 7.26 6.40
N SER A 14 3.95 6.77 7.11
CA SER A 14 3.73 5.95 8.31
C SER A 14 3.08 6.75 9.44
N ALA A 15 3.46 8.02 9.64
CA ALA A 15 2.81 8.91 10.57
C ALA A 15 1.33 9.14 10.20
N ALA A 16 1.05 9.35 8.91
CA ALA A 16 -0.30 9.54 8.39
C ALA A 16 -1.22 8.37 8.68
N THR A 17 -0.70 7.14 8.55
CA THR A 17 -1.50 5.92 8.74
C THR A 17 -2.07 5.76 10.14
N LEU A 18 -1.56 6.47 11.14
CA LEU A 18 -2.12 6.47 12.50
C LEU A 18 -3.47 7.18 12.57
N ILE A 19 -3.75 8.07 11.62
CA ILE A 19 -5.00 8.84 11.57
C ILE A 19 -5.93 8.29 10.50
N SER A 20 -5.42 8.19 9.26
CA SER A 20 -6.20 7.75 8.11
C SER A 20 -6.41 6.23 8.06
N GLY A 21 -5.54 5.46 8.76
CA GLY A 21 -5.51 4.00 8.67
C GLY A 21 -4.89 3.46 7.39
N PHE A 22 -4.50 4.34 6.44
CA PHE A 22 -3.87 3.97 5.15
C PHE A 22 -2.82 5.00 4.75
N GLY A 23 -2.03 4.70 3.72
CA GLY A 23 -1.12 5.66 3.12
C GLY A 23 0.32 5.18 2.96
N LEU A 24 0.83 4.24 3.77
CA LEU A 24 2.23 3.83 3.67
C LEU A 24 2.54 3.15 2.33
N SER A 25 1.85 2.07 1.97
CA SER A 25 2.04 1.43 0.66
C SER A 25 1.68 2.37 -0.48
N THR A 26 0.58 3.10 -0.29
CA THR A 26 0.05 4.06 -1.25
C THR A 26 1.06 5.13 -1.65
N ALA A 27 1.83 5.65 -0.69
CA ALA A 27 2.86 6.65 -0.94
C ALA A 27 4.19 6.01 -1.40
N LEU A 28 4.54 4.83 -0.86
CA LEU A 28 5.84 4.24 -1.15
C LEU A 28 5.91 3.51 -2.50
N VAL A 29 4.82 2.85 -2.96
CA VAL A 29 4.83 2.17 -4.28
C VAL A 29 5.20 3.14 -5.39
N PRO A 30 4.57 4.33 -5.52
CA PRO A 30 5.00 5.33 -6.48
C PRO A 30 6.47 5.74 -6.36
N VAL A 31 6.92 6.00 -5.12
CA VAL A 31 8.31 6.45 -4.89
C VAL A 31 9.33 5.37 -5.27
N PHE A 32 9.05 4.10 -4.92
CA PHE A 32 9.93 3.00 -5.31
C PHE A 32 9.88 2.73 -6.82
N ALA A 33 8.72 2.91 -7.48
CA ALA A 33 8.57 2.72 -8.92
C ALA A 33 9.36 3.74 -9.76
N LEU A 34 9.80 4.87 -9.17
CA LEU A 34 10.71 5.80 -9.83
C LEU A 34 12.14 5.22 -9.98
N TYR A 35 12.52 4.28 -9.13
CA TYR A 35 13.90 3.78 -9.05
C TYR A 35 14.01 2.28 -9.36
N PHE A 36 12.91 1.53 -9.26
CA PHE A 36 12.88 0.07 -9.41
C PHE A 36 11.74 -0.36 -10.33
N PRO A 37 11.90 -1.48 -11.06
CA PRO A 37 10.80 -2.06 -11.84
C PRO A 37 9.55 -2.28 -10.98
N LEU A 38 8.37 -2.03 -11.55
CA LEU A 38 7.12 -2.00 -10.80
C LEU A 38 6.82 -3.25 -9.96
N PRO A 39 7.01 -4.50 -10.45
CA PRO A 39 6.79 -5.68 -9.61
C PRO A 39 7.73 -5.71 -8.40
N LEU A 40 8.99 -5.29 -8.60
CA LEU A 40 9.99 -5.22 -7.55
C LEU A 40 9.65 -4.12 -6.53
N ALA A 41 9.20 -2.95 -7.00
CA ALA A 41 8.74 -1.86 -6.14
C ALA A 41 7.55 -2.28 -5.26
N ILE A 42 6.55 -2.97 -5.82
CA ILE A 42 5.39 -3.48 -5.08
C ILE A 42 5.84 -4.51 -4.03
N GLY A 43 6.73 -5.44 -4.39
CA GLY A 43 7.29 -6.44 -3.49
C GLY A 43 8.11 -5.83 -2.35
N ALA A 44 8.99 -4.89 -2.67
CA ALA A 44 9.82 -4.17 -1.69
C ALA A 44 8.96 -3.39 -0.69
N VAL A 45 7.97 -2.66 -1.19
CA VAL A 45 7.03 -1.92 -0.33
C VAL A 45 6.19 -2.87 0.53
N ALA A 46 5.89 -4.09 0.05
CA ALA A 46 5.21 -5.10 0.87
C ALA A 46 6.03 -5.47 2.12
N VAL A 47 7.36 -5.61 1.97
CA VAL A 47 8.25 -5.88 3.10
C VAL A 47 8.25 -4.73 4.11
N VAL A 48 8.46 -3.49 3.64
CA VAL A 48 8.44 -2.30 4.51
C VAL A 48 7.10 -2.17 5.23
N HIS A 49 5.99 -2.39 4.51
CA HIS A 49 4.64 -2.28 5.05
C HIS A 49 4.35 -3.38 6.08
N LEU A 50 4.77 -4.63 5.83
CA LEU A 50 4.66 -5.73 6.80
C LEU A 50 5.42 -5.41 8.08
N LEU A 51 6.70 -5.03 7.96
CA LEU A 51 7.54 -4.72 9.12
C LEU A 51 6.95 -3.56 9.94
N ASN A 52 6.47 -2.50 9.29
CA ASN A 52 5.81 -1.40 9.96
C ASN A 52 4.46 -1.81 10.60
N SER A 53 3.70 -2.69 9.97
CA SER A 53 2.45 -3.22 10.52
C SER A 53 2.71 -4.09 11.74
N LEU A 54 3.69 -4.99 11.68
CA LEU A 54 4.11 -5.81 12.82
C LEU A 54 4.65 -4.97 13.98
N PHE A 55 5.43 -3.92 13.68
CA PHE A 55 5.89 -2.96 14.68
C PHE A 55 4.70 -2.30 15.39
N LYS A 56 3.69 -1.82 14.66
CA LYS A 56 2.46 -1.24 15.23
C LYS A 56 1.66 -2.26 16.05
N VAL A 57 1.54 -3.49 15.55
CA VAL A 57 0.91 -4.60 16.30
C VAL A 57 1.63 -4.83 17.63
N GLY A 58 2.98 -4.80 17.65
CA GLY A 58 3.77 -4.96 18.86
C GLY A 58 3.53 -3.87 19.89
N ILE A 59 3.58 -2.59 19.47
CA ILE A 59 3.45 -1.45 20.39
C ILE A 59 2.00 -1.10 20.78
N MET A 60 1.00 -1.62 20.03
CA MET A 60 -0.43 -1.33 20.25
C MET A 60 -1.25 -2.60 20.49
N ARG A 61 -0.64 -3.69 20.91
CA ARG A 61 -1.29 -5.00 21.03
C ARG A 61 -2.56 -5.02 21.87
N SER A 62 -2.63 -4.20 22.92
CA SER A 62 -3.79 -4.07 23.82
C SER A 62 -4.99 -3.38 23.16
N GLU A 63 -4.77 -2.64 22.06
CA GLU A 63 -5.77 -1.89 21.34
C GLU A 63 -6.38 -2.69 20.18
N ILE A 64 -5.85 -3.88 19.87
CA ILE A 64 -6.31 -4.67 18.73
C ILE A 64 -7.66 -5.31 19.06
N ASP A 65 -8.65 -5.07 18.19
CA ASP A 65 -9.90 -5.81 18.19
C ASP A 65 -9.71 -7.09 17.35
N TRP A 66 -9.29 -8.16 18.01
CA TRP A 66 -8.97 -9.43 17.35
C TRP A 66 -10.16 -10.04 16.58
N PRO A 67 -11.39 -10.06 17.11
CA PRO A 67 -12.55 -10.49 16.34
C PRO A 67 -12.73 -9.75 15.03
N VAL A 68 -12.55 -8.43 15.03
CA VAL A 68 -12.62 -7.60 13.82
C VAL A 68 -11.43 -7.89 12.90
N ALA A 69 -10.20 -7.93 13.46
CA ALA A 69 -8.98 -8.19 12.71
C ALA A 69 -9.04 -9.54 11.98
N LEU A 70 -9.56 -10.58 12.61
CA LEU A 70 -9.68 -11.91 12.02
C LEU A 70 -10.80 -11.98 10.98
N ARG A 71 -11.99 -11.42 11.29
CA ARG A 71 -13.13 -11.40 10.35
C ARG A 71 -12.82 -10.65 9.06
N PHE A 72 -11.97 -9.64 9.12
CA PHE A 72 -11.49 -8.90 7.96
C PHE A 72 -10.24 -9.54 7.36
N GLY A 73 -9.23 -9.82 8.20
CA GLY A 73 -7.87 -10.18 7.79
C GLY A 73 -7.76 -11.56 7.14
N VAL A 74 -8.52 -12.56 7.62
CA VAL A 74 -8.46 -13.91 7.05
C VAL A 74 -9.01 -13.94 5.61
N PRO A 75 -10.21 -13.42 5.32
CA PRO A 75 -10.68 -13.28 3.94
C PRO A 75 -9.75 -12.40 3.09
N ALA A 76 -9.17 -11.34 3.68
CA ALA A 76 -8.23 -10.48 2.98
C ALA A 76 -6.95 -11.21 2.59
N ALA A 77 -6.38 -12.03 3.48
CA ALA A 77 -5.21 -12.85 3.17
C ALA A 77 -5.49 -13.84 2.02
N ALA A 78 -6.63 -14.53 2.06
CA ALA A 78 -7.02 -15.45 1.00
C ALA A 78 -7.14 -14.75 -0.37
N ALA A 79 -7.81 -13.59 -0.40
CA ALA A 79 -7.94 -12.81 -1.64
C ALA A 79 -6.62 -12.17 -2.10
N ALA A 80 -5.71 -11.86 -1.16
CA ALA A 80 -4.39 -11.31 -1.48
C ALA A 80 -3.52 -12.32 -2.23
N LEU A 81 -3.65 -13.61 -1.95
CA LEU A 81 -2.98 -14.66 -2.74
C LEU A 81 -3.39 -14.59 -4.22
N LEU A 82 -4.69 -14.44 -4.50
CA LEU A 82 -5.20 -14.32 -5.86
C LEU A 82 -4.72 -13.03 -6.54
N GLY A 83 -4.76 -11.90 -5.82
CA GLY A 83 -4.25 -10.63 -6.34
C GLY A 83 -2.75 -10.67 -6.65
N ALA A 84 -1.97 -11.31 -5.78
CA ALA A 84 -0.52 -11.45 -5.94
C ALA A 84 -0.15 -12.39 -7.10
N THR A 85 -0.86 -13.50 -7.29
CA THR A 85 -0.66 -14.37 -8.45
C THR A 85 -1.01 -13.66 -9.76
N LEU A 86 -2.08 -12.88 -9.77
CA LEU A 86 -2.44 -12.07 -10.94
C LEU A 86 -1.38 -11.00 -11.24
N LEU A 87 -0.80 -10.36 -10.22
CA LEU A 87 0.33 -9.44 -10.41
C LEU A 87 1.49 -10.11 -11.13
N GLY A 88 1.88 -11.32 -10.70
CA GLY A 88 2.93 -12.11 -11.34
C GLY A 88 2.62 -12.40 -12.81
N ALA A 89 1.44 -12.93 -13.09
CA ALA A 89 1.01 -13.26 -14.46
C ALA A 89 0.96 -12.02 -15.38
N LEU A 90 0.51 -10.87 -14.86
CA LEU A 90 0.50 -9.61 -15.61
C LEU A 90 1.93 -9.06 -15.84
N GLY A 91 2.86 -9.36 -14.92
CA GLY A 91 4.25 -8.95 -15.03
C GLY A 91 5.02 -9.68 -16.14
N GLU A 92 4.61 -10.89 -16.48
CA GLU A 92 5.18 -11.70 -17.56
C GLU A 92 4.56 -11.43 -18.93
N ALA A 93 3.44 -10.66 -18.97
CA ALA A 93 2.72 -10.37 -20.21
C ALA A 93 3.49 -9.40 -21.11
N GLU A 94 3.43 -9.66 -22.41
CA GLU A 94 4.05 -8.78 -23.40
C GLU A 94 3.43 -7.38 -23.42
N PRO A 95 4.22 -6.35 -23.76
CA PRO A 95 3.71 -4.99 -23.92
C PRO A 95 2.61 -4.92 -25.01
N LEU A 96 1.51 -4.25 -24.68
CA LEU A 96 0.40 -4.00 -25.61
C LEU A 96 0.75 -2.97 -26.68
N ALA A 97 1.56 -1.99 -26.31
CA ALA A 97 2.02 -0.94 -27.21
C ALA A 97 3.42 -0.44 -26.81
N ARG A 98 4.17 0.00 -27.80
CA ARG A 98 5.46 0.66 -27.64
C ARG A 98 5.43 1.97 -28.40
N TYR A 99 5.96 3.02 -27.81
CA TYR A 99 6.08 4.32 -28.45
C TYR A 99 7.35 5.04 -28.01
N SER A 100 7.80 6.02 -28.77
CA SER A 100 9.00 6.79 -28.46
C SER A 100 8.68 8.28 -28.45
N ILE A 101 9.27 9.00 -27.52
CA ILE A 101 9.24 10.46 -27.46
C ILE A 101 10.70 10.93 -27.41
N GLY A 102 11.19 11.53 -28.49
CA GLY A 102 12.60 11.84 -28.66
C GLY A 102 13.43 10.55 -28.66
N GLU A 103 14.47 10.49 -27.80
CA GLU A 103 15.36 9.33 -27.68
C GLU A 103 14.85 8.29 -26.68
N SER A 104 13.79 8.58 -25.91
CA SER A 104 13.25 7.69 -24.90
C SER A 104 12.17 6.78 -25.48
N SER A 105 12.24 5.47 -25.16
CA SER A 105 11.23 4.48 -25.52
C SER A 105 10.39 4.10 -24.32
N PHE A 106 9.09 4.03 -24.52
CA PHE A 106 8.10 3.73 -23.48
C PHE A 106 7.25 2.52 -23.87
N GLN A 107 6.77 1.80 -22.84
CA GLN A 107 5.99 0.59 -23.05
C GLN A 107 4.73 0.61 -22.20
N ILE A 108 3.58 0.39 -22.84
CA ILE A 108 2.30 0.16 -22.18
C ILE A 108 2.13 -1.34 -21.99
N THR A 109 2.21 -1.81 -20.75
CA THR A 109 2.03 -3.23 -20.42
C THR A 109 0.66 -3.46 -19.77
N PRO A 110 0.09 -4.69 -19.85
CA PRO A 110 -1.12 -5.05 -19.14
C PRO A 110 -1.00 -4.75 -17.63
N LEU A 111 0.16 -5.02 -17.04
CA LEU A 111 0.44 -4.75 -15.63
C LEU A 111 0.28 -3.26 -15.30
N LYS A 112 0.95 -2.37 -16.06
CA LYS A 112 0.90 -0.92 -15.83
C LYS A 112 -0.53 -0.37 -15.98
N LEU A 113 -1.29 -0.85 -16.96
CA LEU A 113 -2.68 -0.44 -17.17
C LEU A 113 -3.58 -0.89 -16.02
N VAL A 114 -3.48 -2.15 -15.60
CA VAL A 114 -4.32 -2.69 -14.53
C VAL A 114 -3.98 -2.05 -13.20
N VAL A 115 -2.70 -1.99 -12.83
CA VAL A 115 -2.26 -1.41 -11.55
C VAL A 115 -2.56 0.09 -11.51
N GLY A 116 -2.19 0.83 -12.56
CA GLY A 116 -2.46 2.27 -12.67
C GLY A 116 -3.96 2.57 -12.67
N GLY A 117 -4.76 1.81 -13.43
CA GLY A 117 -6.21 1.94 -13.47
C GLY A 117 -6.88 1.68 -12.11
N VAL A 118 -6.45 0.65 -11.40
CA VAL A 118 -6.93 0.36 -10.03
C VAL A 118 -6.55 1.49 -9.08
N ILE A 119 -5.32 1.99 -9.14
CA ILE A 119 -4.88 3.12 -8.31
C ILE A 119 -5.74 4.36 -8.59
N LEU A 120 -5.99 4.69 -9.86
CA LEU A 120 -6.87 5.81 -10.25
C LEU A 120 -8.28 5.64 -9.69
N ALA A 121 -8.85 4.43 -9.79
CA ALA A 121 -10.18 4.14 -9.26
C ALA A 121 -10.23 4.27 -7.74
N LEU A 122 -9.20 3.78 -7.01
CA LEU A 122 -9.13 3.89 -5.55
C LEU A 122 -8.97 5.35 -5.10
N VAL A 123 -8.17 6.15 -5.80
CA VAL A 123 -8.02 7.58 -5.52
C VAL A 123 -9.31 8.34 -5.81
N ALA A 124 -9.99 8.03 -6.92
CA ALA A 124 -11.28 8.61 -7.23
C ALA A 124 -12.33 8.27 -6.14
N LEU A 125 -12.30 7.04 -5.63
CA LEU A 125 -13.14 6.63 -4.50
C LEU A 125 -12.81 7.42 -3.23
N GLU A 126 -11.52 7.58 -2.91
CA GLU A 126 -11.04 8.31 -1.73
C GLU A 126 -11.43 9.79 -1.77
N LEU A 127 -11.28 10.43 -2.93
CA LEU A 127 -11.63 11.85 -3.13
C LEU A 127 -13.15 12.08 -3.26
N SER A 128 -13.93 11.01 -3.42
CA SER A 128 -15.38 11.12 -3.58
C SER A 128 -16.08 11.45 -2.25
N PRO A 129 -16.87 12.54 -2.18
CA PRO A 129 -17.68 12.82 -1.00
C PRO A 129 -18.66 11.69 -0.64
N ARG A 130 -19.06 10.89 -1.65
CA ARG A 130 -19.97 9.76 -1.46
C ARG A 130 -19.34 8.60 -0.69
N ALA A 131 -18.01 8.42 -0.77
CA ALA A 131 -17.31 7.37 -0.04
C ALA A 131 -17.45 7.51 1.48
N THR A 132 -17.54 8.73 1.99
CA THR A 132 -17.71 9.02 3.42
C THR A 132 -19.15 8.82 3.91
N THR A 133 -20.13 8.78 3.01
CA THR A 133 -21.55 8.60 3.32
C THR A 133 -22.04 7.17 3.12
N LEU A 134 -21.19 6.27 2.63
CA LEU A 134 -21.55 4.86 2.46
C LEU A 134 -21.79 4.21 3.83
N HIS A 135 -23.03 3.78 4.07
CA HIS A 135 -23.38 2.98 5.23
C HIS A 135 -23.13 1.51 4.92
N ILE A 136 -21.97 1.01 5.36
CA ILE A 136 -21.57 -0.38 5.17
C ILE A 136 -21.93 -1.14 6.46
N SER A 137 -22.72 -2.18 6.35
CA SER A 137 -23.06 -3.02 7.51
C SER A 137 -21.80 -3.68 8.09
N PRO A 138 -21.66 -3.76 9.42
CA PRO A 138 -20.58 -4.53 10.06
C PRO A 138 -20.52 -6.00 9.64
N SER A 139 -21.64 -6.57 9.17
CA SER A 139 -21.67 -7.94 8.61
C SER A 139 -20.89 -8.06 7.30
N ALA A 140 -20.68 -6.97 6.58
CA ALA A 140 -19.91 -6.94 5.32
C ALA A 140 -18.39 -6.91 5.51
N LEU A 141 -17.86 -6.99 6.74
CA LEU A 141 -16.43 -7.03 7.00
C LEU A 141 -15.67 -8.10 6.18
N PRO A 142 -16.16 -9.35 6.04
CA PRO A 142 -15.49 -10.34 5.21
C PRO A 142 -15.41 -9.92 3.73
N VAL A 143 -16.47 -9.31 3.20
CA VAL A 143 -16.47 -8.78 1.82
C VAL A 143 -15.46 -7.65 1.66
N GLY A 144 -15.40 -6.74 2.65
CA GLY A 144 -14.38 -5.70 2.70
C GLY A 144 -12.96 -6.28 2.74
N GLY A 145 -12.78 -7.38 3.49
CA GLY A 145 -11.55 -8.13 3.52
C GLY A 145 -11.17 -8.67 2.15
N LEU A 146 -12.08 -9.39 1.47
CA LEU A 146 -11.86 -9.93 0.14
C LEU A 146 -11.46 -8.85 -0.86
N LEU A 147 -12.19 -7.74 -0.93
CA LEU A 147 -11.89 -6.63 -1.82
C LEU A 147 -10.54 -5.98 -1.50
N SER A 148 -10.33 -5.64 -0.22
CA SER A 148 -9.09 -5.01 0.23
C SER A 148 -7.87 -5.91 0.02
N GLY A 149 -8.02 -7.22 0.27
CA GLY A 149 -6.97 -8.20 0.08
C GLY A 149 -6.62 -8.39 -1.39
N PHE A 150 -7.61 -8.58 -2.25
CA PHE A 150 -7.39 -8.75 -3.68
C PHE A 150 -6.62 -7.56 -4.30
N PHE A 151 -7.13 -6.34 -4.09
CA PHE A 151 -6.44 -5.15 -4.59
C PHE A 151 -5.11 -4.90 -3.88
N GLY A 152 -5.00 -5.24 -2.60
CA GLY A 152 -3.75 -5.20 -1.84
C GLY A 152 -2.69 -6.14 -2.40
N GLY A 153 -3.07 -7.36 -2.77
CA GLY A 153 -2.21 -8.34 -3.44
C GLY A 153 -1.81 -7.91 -4.84
N LEU A 154 -2.73 -7.31 -5.59
CA LEU A 154 -2.50 -6.92 -6.98
C LEU A 154 -1.68 -5.62 -7.12
N THR A 155 -1.99 -4.60 -6.32
CA THR A 155 -1.41 -3.24 -6.49
C THR A 155 -0.61 -2.75 -5.31
N GLY A 156 -0.61 -3.46 -4.20
CA GLY A 156 -0.07 -2.98 -2.93
C GLY A 156 -0.99 -2.03 -2.16
N ASN A 157 -2.11 -1.59 -2.73
CA ASN A 157 -2.99 -0.57 -2.15
C ASN A 157 -4.21 -1.17 -1.45
N GLN A 158 -4.01 -1.74 -0.27
CA GLN A 158 -5.08 -2.33 0.54
C GLN A 158 -5.79 -1.32 1.47
N GLY A 159 -5.13 -0.21 1.77
CA GLY A 159 -5.48 0.65 2.90
C GLY A 159 -6.79 1.40 2.74
N VAL A 160 -7.09 1.91 1.56
CA VAL A 160 -8.30 2.71 1.27
C VAL A 160 -9.57 1.90 1.57
N LEU A 161 -9.67 0.70 0.99
CA LEU A 161 -10.81 -0.18 1.20
C LEU A 161 -10.91 -0.65 2.66
N ARG A 162 -9.78 -1.09 3.26
CA ARG A 162 -9.76 -1.46 4.67
C ARG A 162 -10.29 -0.35 5.55
N SER A 163 -9.83 0.88 5.36
CA SER A 163 -10.26 2.02 6.16
C SER A 163 -11.74 2.31 5.98
N ALA A 164 -12.26 2.24 4.75
CA ALA A 164 -13.68 2.45 4.47
C ALA A 164 -14.58 1.49 5.27
N PHE A 165 -14.21 0.21 5.39
CA PHE A 165 -14.97 -0.77 6.16
C PHE A 165 -14.77 -0.63 7.67
N LEU A 166 -13.54 -0.40 8.14
CA LEU A 166 -13.25 -0.29 9.57
C LEU A 166 -13.81 0.99 10.21
N LEU A 167 -13.90 2.09 9.46
CA LEU A 167 -14.50 3.35 9.94
C LEU A 167 -15.97 3.19 10.35
N GLN A 168 -16.70 2.26 9.73
CA GLN A 168 -18.11 1.99 10.07
C GLN A 168 -18.29 1.38 11.46
N LEU A 169 -17.24 0.80 12.03
CA LEU A 169 -17.26 0.16 13.34
C LEU A 169 -17.12 1.15 14.50
N ARG A 170 -16.90 2.44 14.21
CA ARG A 170 -16.75 3.51 15.21
C ARG A 170 -15.73 3.18 16.31
N LEU A 171 -14.65 2.49 15.95
CA LEU A 171 -13.55 2.19 16.86
C LEU A 171 -12.86 3.49 17.32
N SER A 172 -12.30 3.47 18.53
CA SER A 172 -11.42 4.58 18.94
C SER A 172 -10.24 4.69 17.99
N PRO A 173 -9.63 5.87 17.83
CA PRO A 173 -8.49 6.05 16.89
C PRO A 173 -7.36 5.06 17.13
N ALA A 174 -7.07 4.73 18.40
CA ALA A 174 -6.04 3.75 18.75
C ALA A 174 -6.44 2.33 18.31
N ARG A 175 -7.69 1.90 18.60
CA ARG A 175 -8.20 0.59 18.16
C ARG A 175 -8.30 0.47 16.66
N PHE A 176 -8.71 1.53 15.96
CA PHE A 176 -8.75 1.59 14.50
C PHE A 176 -7.37 1.37 13.89
N ALA A 177 -6.36 2.13 14.36
CA ALA A 177 -5.00 2.01 13.88
C ALA A 177 -4.39 0.63 14.17
N ALA A 178 -4.56 0.11 15.38
CA ALA A 178 -4.03 -1.19 15.81
C ALA A 178 -4.69 -2.35 15.05
N THR A 179 -6.03 -2.37 14.97
CA THR A 179 -6.79 -3.40 14.26
C THR A 179 -6.53 -3.35 12.76
N GLY A 180 -6.41 -2.14 12.19
CA GLY A 180 -6.03 -1.94 10.81
C GLY A 180 -4.62 -2.44 10.50
N ALA A 181 -3.65 -2.24 11.41
CA ALA A 181 -2.30 -2.77 11.26
C ALA A 181 -2.27 -4.31 11.32
N ALA A 182 -3.04 -4.93 12.22
CA ALA A 182 -3.18 -6.38 12.27
C ALA A 182 -3.78 -6.93 10.96
N GLY A 183 -4.88 -6.34 10.47
CA GLY A 183 -5.47 -6.73 9.18
C GLY A 183 -4.53 -6.55 8.01
N ALA A 184 -3.69 -5.49 8.03
CA ALA A 184 -2.66 -5.27 7.01
C ALA A 184 -1.60 -6.36 7.01
N ALA A 185 -1.14 -6.78 8.19
CA ALA A 185 -0.13 -7.83 8.31
C ALA A 185 -0.60 -9.15 7.69
N PHE A 186 -1.89 -9.53 7.82
CA PHE A 186 -2.45 -10.71 7.16
C PHE A 186 -2.30 -10.65 5.64
N VAL A 187 -2.63 -9.52 5.03
CA VAL A 187 -2.51 -9.31 3.58
C VAL A 187 -1.06 -9.35 3.14
N ASP A 188 -0.19 -8.66 3.87
CA ASP A 188 1.23 -8.56 3.52
C ASP A 188 1.94 -9.92 3.63
N LEU A 189 1.64 -10.71 4.67
CA LEU A 189 2.15 -12.07 4.80
C LEU A 189 1.71 -12.95 3.63
N ALA A 190 0.42 -12.89 3.25
CA ALA A 190 -0.12 -13.68 2.17
C ALA A 190 0.54 -13.30 0.82
N ARG A 191 0.59 -12.01 0.47
CA ARG A 191 1.17 -11.58 -0.81
C ARG A 191 2.66 -11.82 -0.89
N LEU A 192 3.41 -11.65 0.22
CA LEU A 192 4.83 -11.95 0.26
C LEU A 192 5.14 -13.44 0.11
N ALA A 193 4.25 -14.33 0.59
CA ALA A 193 4.39 -15.77 0.33
C ALA A 193 4.33 -16.09 -1.17
N VAL A 194 3.51 -15.36 -1.94
CA VAL A 194 3.43 -15.49 -3.41
C VAL A 194 4.62 -14.82 -4.09
N TYR A 195 4.92 -13.57 -3.72
CA TYR A 195 6.05 -12.84 -4.30
C TYR A 195 7.39 -13.53 -4.01
N GLY A 196 7.49 -14.22 -2.84
CA GLY A 196 8.67 -14.93 -2.36
C GLY A 196 9.09 -16.11 -3.21
N SER A 197 8.15 -16.72 -3.88
CA SER A 197 8.44 -17.86 -4.77
C SER A 197 9.04 -17.44 -6.13
N GLY A 198 9.02 -16.15 -6.47
CA GLY A 198 9.50 -15.65 -7.76
C GLY A 198 10.43 -14.44 -7.66
N ALA A 199 9.89 -13.29 -7.25
CA ALA A 199 10.63 -12.01 -7.29
C ALA A 199 11.46 -11.72 -6.02
N SER A 200 11.19 -12.37 -4.89
CA SER A 200 11.87 -12.06 -3.63
C SER A 200 13.21 -12.75 -3.46
N ALA A 201 13.49 -13.84 -4.15
CA ALA A 201 14.86 -14.33 -4.25
C ALA A 201 15.73 -13.25 -4.91
N ALA A 202 15.26 -12.64 -6.00
CA ALA A 202 15.93 -11.52 -6.65
C ALA A 202 16.04 -10.27 -5.75
N VAL A 203 15.04 -10.01 -4.87
CA VAL A 203 15.08 -8.90 -3.90
C VAL A 203 16.13 -9.13 -2.82
N LEU A 204 16.26 -10.37 -2.34
CA LEU A 204 17.27 -10.73 -1.33
C LEU A 204 18.67 -10.85 -1.93
N GLU A 205 18.77 -11.26 -3.20
CA GLU A 205 20.02 -11.37 -3.95
C GLU A 205 20.48 -10.04 -4.57
N SER A 206 19.59 -9.07 -4.73
CA SER A 206 19.92 -7.71 -5.21
C SER A 206 20.69 -6.96 -4.13
N ALA A 207 21.99 -7.28 -4.01
CA ALA A 207 22.93 -6.55 -3.16
C ALA A 207 22.99 -5.08 -3.61
N GLY A 208 22.87 -4.14 -2.67
CA GLY A 208 23.13 -2.73 -2.91
C GLY A 208 21.87 -1.84 -2.79
N PRO A 209 21.48 -1.11 -3.84
CA PRO A 209 20.52 0.01 -3.74
C PRO A 209 19.15 -0.36 -3.18
N LEU A 210 18.61 -1.53 -3.54
CA LEU A 210 17.29 -1.97 -3.05
C LEU A 210 17.34 -2.33 -1.56
N ARG A 211 18.38 -3.04 -1.12
CA ARG A 211 18.54 -3.37 0.30
C ARG A 211 18.64 -2.11 1.15
N ASP A 212 19.43 -1.15 0.70
CA ASP A 212 19.62 0.10 1.42
C ASP A 212 18.31 0.92 1.45
N ALA A 213 17.55 0.95 0.35
CA ALA A 213 16.24 1.55 0.29
C ALA A 213 15.24 0.88 1.25
N LEU A 214 15.24 -0.46 1.35
CA LEU A 214 14.39 -1.21 2.27
C LEU A 214 14.72 -0.89 3.74
N ILE A 215 16.00 -0.88 4.10
CA ILE A 215 16.46 -0.56 5.47
C ILE A 215 16.04 0.86 5.82
N VAL A 216 16.38 1.82 4.97
CA VAL A 216 16.07 3.25 5.20
C VAL A 216 14.58 3.48 5.29
N ALA A 217 13.78 2.93 4.37
CA ALA A 217 12.33 3.04 4.39
C ALA A 217 11.72 2.44 5.67
N THR A 218 12.20 1.26 6.09
CA THR A 218 11.69 0.58 7.29
C THR A 218 11.99 1.37 8.56
N LEU A 219 13.23 1.81 8.75
CA LEU A 219 13.62 2.61 9.91
C LEU A 219 12.88 3.95 9.95
N ALA A 220 12.76 4.61 8.80
CA ALA A 220 12.00 5.86 8.67
C ALA A 220 10.50 5.64 8.94
N ALA A 221 9.92 4.52 8.48
CA ALA A 221 8.53 4.18 8.79
C ALA A 221 8.31 3.92 10.29
N PHE A 222 9.25 3.27 10.98
CA PHE A 222 9.18 3.09 12.43
C PHE A 222 9.27 4.43 13.17
N ALA A 223 10.19 5.29 12.77
CA ALA A 223 10.30 6.65 13.31
C ALA A 223 8.99 7.45 13.09
N GLY A 224 8.39 7.33 11.90
CA GLY A 224 7.09 7.91 11.58
C GLY A 224 5.96 7.36 12.44
N ALA A 225 5.94 6.05 12.71
CA ALA A 225 4.95 5.43 13.58
C ALA A 225 5.06 5.93 15.03
N LEU A 226 6.28 6.08 15.55
CA LEU A 226 6.52 6.59 16.90
C LEU A 226 6.26 8.10 17.01
N GLY A 227 6.74 8.86 16.03
CA GLY A 227 6.63 10.33 15.99
C GLY A 227 5.27 10.86 15.53
N GLY A 228 4.47 10.01 14.90
CA GLY A 228 3.25 10.43 14.21
C GLY A 228 2.24 11.17 15.09
N ARG A 229 2.14 10.81 16.38
CA ARG A 229 1.28 11.55 17.34
C ARG A 229 1.67 13.03 17.49
N LYS A 230 2.97 13.34 17.37
CA LYS A 230 3.47 14.74 17.45
C LYS A 230 3.34 15.42 16.09
N LEU A 231 3.67 14.74 15.02
CA LEU A 231 3.66 15.27 13.65
C LEU A 231 2.24 15.64 13.20
N VAL A 232 1.26 14.83 13.57
CA VAL A 232 -0.18 15.01 13.30
C VAL A 232 -0.75 16.30 13.93
N ARG A 233 -0.16 16.76 15.02
CA ARG A 233 -0.56 18.05 15.62
C ARG A 233 -0.12 19.26 14.77
N VAL A 234 0.87 19.09 13.91
CA VAL A 234 1.47 20.16 13.09
C VAL A 234 0.94 20.14 11.66
N ILE A 235 0.70 18.96 11.11
CA ILE A 235 0.23 18.79 9.73
C ILE A 235 -1.24 18.34 9.76
N SER A 236 -2.13 19.09 9.09
CA SER A 236 -3.53 18.65 9.00
C SER A 236 -3.61 17.33 8.23
N GLY A 237 -4.34 16.34 8.76
CA GLY A 237 -4.55 15.06 8.09
C GLY A 237 -5.11 15.22 6.66
N ALA A 238 -5.95 16.25 6.44
CA ALA A 238 -6.50 16.56 5.13
C ALA A 238 -5.43 16.99 4.11
N LEU A 239 -4.43 17.77 4.53
CA LEU A 239 -3.33 18.18 3.65
C LEU A 239 -2.48 16.96 3.25
N LEU A 240 -2.22 16.09 4.21
CA LEU A 240 -1.44 14.87 3.98
C LEU A 240 -2.17 13.90 3.05
N CYS A 241 -3.48 13.68 3.25
CA CYS A 241 -4.30 12.85 2.34
C CYS A 241 -4.31 13.43 0.92
N ARG A 242 -4.46 14.76 0.76
CA ARG A 242 -4.40 15.39 -0.56
C ARG A 242 -3.05 15.24 -1.24
N PHE A 243 -1.95 15.35 -0.48
CA PHE A 243 -0.61 15.14 -1.01
C PHE A 243 -0.41 13.70 -1.48
N VAL A 244 -0.83 12.72 -0.68
CA VAL A 244 -0.79 11.30 -1.04
C VAL A 244 -1.65 11.04 -2.27
N ALA A 245 -2.90 11.54 -2.31
CA ALA A 245 -3.78 11.37 -3.46
C ALA A 245 -3.20 12.00 -4.73
N ALA A 246 -2.62 13.20 -4.65
CA ALA A 246 -1.99 13.86 -5.79
C ALA A 246 -0.79 13.05 -6.32
N SER A 247 0.08 12.55 -5.43
CA SER A 247 1.21 11.73 -5.83
C SER A 247 0.76 10.41 -6.50
N MET A 248 -0.30 9.79 -5.97
CA MET A 248 -0.89 8.59 -6.58
C MET A 248 -1.46 8.88 -7.97
N LEU A 249 -2.20 9.99 -8.14
CA LEU A 249 -2.75 10.38 -9.45
C LEU A 249 -1.63 10.56 -10.48
N ILE A 250 -0.56 11.27 -10.11
CA ILE A 250 0.58 11.49 -11.00
C ILE A 250 1.18 10.15 -11.43
N VAL A 251 1.55 9.29 -10.46
CA VAL A 251 2.22 8.04 -10.78
C VAL A 251 1.29 7.07 -11.50
N ALA A 252 0.03 6.95 -11.11
CA ALA A 252 -0.92 6.11 -11.81
C ALA A 252 -1.13 6.56 -13.27
N THR A 253 -1.13 7.87 -13.51
CA THR A 253 -1.17 8.42 -14.88
C THR A 253 0.10 8.07 -15.67
N LEU A 254 1.28 8.23 -15.05
CA LEU A 254 2.56 7.84 -15.66
C LEU A 254 2.63 6.33 -15.95
N MET A 255 2.05 5.49 -15.08
CA MET A 255 1.94 4.05 -15.31
C MET A 255 1.02 3.72 -16.48
N VAL A 256 -0.20 4.28 -16.51
CA VAL A 256 -1.17 4.03 -17.60
C VAL A 256 -0.63 4.50 -18.94
N THR A 257 0.13 5.58 -18.95
CA THR A 257 0.81 6.07 -20.15
C THR A 257 2.07 5.28 -20.50
N GLY A 258 2.56 4.40 -19.63
CA GLY A 258 3.74 3.57 -19.89
C GLY A 258 5.08 4.24 -19.60
N ILE A 259 5.06 5.47 -19.06
CA ILE A 259 6.29 6.25 -18.76
C ILE A 259 7.03 5.65 -17.55
N VAL A 260 6.29 5.13 -16.55
CA VAL A 260 6.83 4.45 -15.37
C VAL A 260 6.37 3.01 -15.33
#